data_071c8852d360a258085c9d791e5c65a9
#
_entry.id   071c8852d360a258085c9d791e5c65a9
#
_cell.length_a   1.000
_cell.length_b   1.000
_cell.length_c   1.000
_cell.angle_alpha   90.00
_cell.angle_beta   90.00
_cell.angle_gamma   90.00
#
_symmetry.space_group_name_H-M   'P 1'
#
loop_
_entity.id
_entity.type
_entity.pdbx_description
1 polymer ?
#
loop_
_entity_poly.entity_id
_entity_poly.type
_entity_poly.pdbx_seq_one_letter_code
_entity_poly.pdbx_strand_id
1 'polypeptide(L)'
;MSEEYQTIERNREEGSIGIGAMIVFIALILVAAVASTIIIKTAEELQQNAESTSDDTRKEISGKVSIIQIIVNGSSGNDIDSLIVTAKIASGSTDVQVQDIEWAIVCGGTNGFGLITGNLGTTDAAGGDIAAPEWVNADRLDGTDYAATSELTAGTTFKFDINIDQQTDTDGDGTHDDNDASNGDDVLDANEGACNASAGVGETLELKMIVDGGGTTISELQIESVVSGKEVT
;
A
#
# COMPACT_ATOMS: atom_id res chain seq x y z
N MET A 1 2.77 86.90 -37.98
CA MET A 1 3.55 85.67 -38.31
C MET A 1 4.13 84.99 -37.10
N SER A 2 4.47 85.60 -35.98
CA SER A 2 5.05 84.91 -34.81
C SER A 2 4.00 84.15 -33.95
N GLU A 3 2.77 84.55 -33.88
CA GLU A 3 1.73 83.85 -33.07
C GLU A 3 1.25 82.55 -33.70
N GLU A 4 1.22 82.51 -35.03
CA GLU A 4 0.82 81.29 -35.74
C GLU A 4 1.82 80.17 -35.60
N TYR A 5 3.09 80.47 -35.56
CA TYR A 5 4.15 79.50 -35.35
C TYR A 5 4.08 78.92 -33.89
N GLN A 6 3.83 79.76 -32.91
CA GLN A 6 3.71 79.28 -31.49
C GLN A 6 2.52 78.38 -31.24
N THR A 7 1.41 78.61 -31.95
CA THR A 7 0.22 77.73 -31.84
C THR A 7 0.45 76.38 -32.53
N ILE A 8 1.22 76.33 -33.62
CA ILE A 8 1.55 75.12 -34.34
C ILE A 8 2.52 74.23 -33.49
N GLU A 9 3.54 74.87 -32.89
CA GLU A 9 4.51 74.17 -32.02
C GLU A 9 3.81 73.63 -30.78
N ARG A 10 2.92 74.34 -30.10
CA ARG A 10 2.18 73.90 -28.93
C ARG A 10 1.24 72.74 -29.25
N ASN A 11 0.52 72.79 -30.36
CA ASN A 11 -0.29 71.66 -30.81
C ASN A 11 0.51 70.40 -31.17
N ARG A 12 1.73 70.58 -31.59
CA ARG A 12 2.64 69.47 -31.91
C ARG A 12 3.21 68.82 -30.66
N GLU A 13 3.54 69.61 -29.64
CA GLU A 13 3.96 69.11 -28.36
C GLU A 13 2.83 68.38 -27.61
N GLU A 14 1.63 68.92 -27.61
CA GLU A 14 0.44 68.28 -27.02
C GLU A 14 0.09 66.98 -27.73
N GLY A 15 0.20 66.92 -29.06
CA GLY A 15 0.02 65.67 -29.82
C GLY A 15 1.08 64.62 -29.53
N SER A 16 2.33 65.04 -29.33
CA SER A 16 3.44 64.13 -28.98
C SER A 16 3.24 63.53 -27.58
N ILE A 17 2.81 64.30 -26.61
CA ILE A 17 2.53 63.85 -25.25
C ILE A 17 1.36 62.87 -25.27
N GLY A 18 0.30 63.13 -26.06
CA GLY A 18 -0.85 62.25 -26.21
C GLY A 18 -0.48 60.87 -26.79
N ILE A 19 0.38 60.86 -27.83
CA ILE A 19 0.85 59.59 -28.44
C ILE A 19 1.71 58.81 -27.45
N GLY A 20 2.60 59.46 -26.72
CA GLY A 20 3.41 58.83 -25.68
C GLY A 20 2.55 58.20 -24.58
N ALA A 21 1.54 58.91 -24.11
CA ALA A 21 0.62 58.37 -23.12
C ALA A 21 -0.17 57.15 -23.63
N MET A 22 -0.63 57.18 -24.90
CA MET A 22 -1.28 56.01 -25.51
C MET A 22 -0.38 54.79 -25.61
N ILE A 23 0.88 54.96 -25.99
CA ILE A 23 1.86 53.86 -26.07
C ILE A 23 2.07 53.23 -24.70
N VAL A 24 2.26 54.04 -23.66
CA VAL A 24 2.44 53.56 -22.30
C VAL A 24 1.18 52.83 -21.82
N PHE A 25 0.01 53.34 -22.12
CA PHE A 25 -1.28 52.73 -21.76
C PHE A 25 -1.46 51.35 -22.42
N ILE A 26 -1.15 51.24 -23.71
CA ILE A 26 -1.21 49.96 -24.44
C ILE A 26 -0.17 49.00 -23.88
N ALA A 27 1.03 49.44 -23.57
CA ALA A 27 2.07 48.62 -22.98
C ALA A 27 1.64 48.06 -21.60
N LEU A 28 1.02 48.88 -20.75
CA LEU A 28 0.49 48.46 -19.46
C LEU A 28 -0.61 47.42 -19.60
N ILE A 29 -1.54 47.60 -20.56
CA ILE A 29 -2.58 46.62 -20.84
C ILE A 29 -2.00 45.30 -21.29
N LEU A 30 -1.00 45.33 -22.20
CA LEU A 30 -0.35 44.09 -22.67
C LEU A 30 0.38 43.35 -21.53
N VAL A 31 1.12 44.08 -20.70
CA VAL A 31 1.80 43.50 -19.55
C VAL A 31 0.79 42.91 -18.56
N ALA A 32 -0.30 43.64 -18.27
CA ALA A 32 -1.36 43.16 -17.38
C ALA A 32 -2.03 41.91 -17.95
N ALA A 33 -2.30 41.82 -19.24
CA ALA A 33 -2.90 40.68 -19.90
C ALA A 33 -1.99 39.45 -19.81
N VAL A 34 -0.69 39.59 -20.08
CA VAL A 34 0.30 38.51 -19.99
C VAL A 34 0.45 38.05 -18.54
N ALA A 35 0.58 39.00 -17.60
CA ALA A 35 0.67 38.65 -16.18
C ALA A 35 -0.58 37.88 -15.69
N SER A 36 -1.76 38.30 -16.11
CA SER A 36 -3.02 37.63 -15.76
C SER A 36 -3.07 36.19 -16.30
N THR A 37 -2.64 35.95 -17.53
CA THR A 37 -2.61 34.59 -18.11
C THR A 37 -1.62 33.67 -17.39
N ILE A 38 -0.48 34.19 -16.98
CA ILE A 38 0.50 33.41 -16.22
C ILE A 38 -0.06 33.06 -14.84
N ILE A 39 -0.67 34.02 -14.14
CA ILE A 39 -1.24 33.79 -12.82
C ILE A 39 -2.36 32.73 -12.88
N ILE A 40 -3.25 32.82 -13.88
CA ILE A 40 -4.32 31.85 -14.06
C ILE A 40 -3.71 30.46 -14.32
N LYS A 41 -2.74 30.34 -15.21
CA LYS A 41 -2.07 29.08 -15.52
C LYS A 41 -1.41 28.45 -14.31
N THR A 42 -0.66 29.24 -13.55
CA THR A 42 -0.01 28.74 -12.32
C THR A 42 -1.02 28.36 -11.25
N ALA A 43 -2.15 29.07 -11.16
CA ALA A 43 -3.22 28.74 -10.24
C ALA A 43 -3.92 27.41 -10.63
N GLU A 44 -4.17 27.19 -11.91
CA GLU A 44 -4.70 25.93 -12.43
C GLU A 44 -3.76 24.74 -12.15
N GLU A 45 -2.46 24.90 -12.42
CA GLU A 45 -1.45 23.88 -12.14
C GLU A 45 -1.35 23.56 -10.64
N LEU A 46 -1.39 24.59 -9.78
CA LEU A 46 -1.40 24.39 -8.32
C LEU A 46 -2.69 23.70 -7.84
N GLN A 47 -3.83 24.04 -8.42
CA GLN A 47 -5.08 23.40 -8.09
C GLN A 47 -5.06 21.92 -8.46
N GLN A 48 -4.62 21.56 -9.67
CA GLN A 48 -4.52 20.17 -10.12
C GLN A 48 -3.55 19.37 -9.23
N ASN A 49 -2.40 19.94 -8.88
CA ASN A 49 -1.47 19.28 -7.98
C ASN A 49 -2.05 19.09 -6.57
N ALA A 50 -2.80 20.08 -6.07
CA ALA A 50 -3.46 19.98 -4.76
C ALA A 50 -4.57 18.94 -4.77
N GLU A 51 -5.37 18.84 -5.83
CA GLU A 51 -6.39 17.81 -6.01
C GLU A 51 -5.76 16.42 -6.07
N SER A 52 -4.74 16.22 -6.90
CA SER A 52 -4.03 14.94 -7.01
C SER A 52 -3.43 14.52 -5.65
N THR A 53 -2.74 15.43 -4.97
CA THR A 53 -2.17 15.13 -3.65
C THR A 53 -3.25 14.82 -2.61
N SER A 54 -4.38 15.51 -2.66
CA SER A 54 -5.51 15.26 -1.75
C SER A 54 -6.13 13.90 -2.02
N ASP A 55 -6.29 13.52 -3.28
CA ASP A 55 -6.87 12.23 -3.67
C ASP A 55 -5.93 11.07 -3.30
N ASP A 56 -4.62 11.22 -3.52
CA ASP A 56 -3.63 10.22 -3.14
C ASP A 56 -3.57 10.06 -1.60
N THR A 57 -3.58 11.16 -0.87
CA THR A 57 -3.62 11.12 0.61
C THR A 57 -4.91 10.47 1.11
N ARG A 58 -6.04 10.73 0.46
CA ARG A 58 -7.32 10.08 0.82
C ARG A 58 -7.30 8.59 0.56
N LYS A 59 -6.72 8.14 -0.55
CA LYS A 59 -6.56 6.72 -0.85
C LYS A 59 -5.67 6.04 0.19
N GLU A 60 -4.52 6.64 0.52
CA GLU A 60 -3.59 6.10 1.51
C GLU A 60 -4.21 5.98 2.91
N ILE A 61 -5.03 6.94 3.32
CA ILE A 61 -5.72 6.90 4.62
C ILE A 61 -6.94 5.97 4.58
N SER A 62 -7.67 5.91 3.47
CA SER A 62 -8.94 5.18 3.38
C SER A 62 -8.76 3.70 3.07
N GLY A 63 -7.78 3.32 2.27
CA GLY A 63 -7.54 1.92 1.91
C GLY A 63 -6.83 1.13 3.01
N LYS A 64 -7.39 1.06 4.21
CA LYS A 64 -6.74 0.41 5.35
C LYS A 64 -7.50 -0.84 5.81
N VAL A 65 -6.75 -1.91 6.06
CA VAL A 65 -7.26 -3.11 6.72
C VAL A 65 -6.98 -3.02 8.22
N SER A 66 -7.95 -3.37 9.04
CA SER A 66 -7.80 -3.44 10.49
C SER A 66 -7.87 -4.89 10.92
N ILE A 67 -6.87 -5.37 11.61
CA ILE A 67 -6.83 -6.70 12.21
C ILE A 67 -7.74 -6.70 13.43
N ILE A 68 -8.64 -7.68 13.52
CA ILE A 68 -9.58 -7.84 14.64
C ILE A 68 -9.03 -8.86 15.63
N GLN A 69 -8.59 -10.01 15.11
CA GLN A 69 -8.16 -11.14 15.93
C GLN A 69 -7.23 -12.03 15.13
N ILE A 70 -6.27 -12.63 15.79
CA ILE A 70 -5.37 -13.63 15.25
C ILE A 70 -5.40 -14.84 16.18
N ILE A 71 -5.62 -16.02 15.63
CA ILE A 71 -5.77 -17.26 16.37
C ILE A 71 -4.79 -18.31 15.83
N VAL A 72 -4.20 -19.08 16.71
CA VAL A 72 -3.42 -20.26 16.33
C VAL A 72 -4.34 -21.30 15.69
N ASN A 73 -4.06 -21.67 14.43
CA ASN A 73 -4.79 -22.73 13.74
C ASN A 73 -4.12 -24.09 13.92
N GLY A 74 -2.84 -24.19 13.59
CA GLY A 74 -2.02 -25.38 13.71
C GLY A 74 -0.77 -25.15 14.55
N SER A 75 -0.27 -26.19 15.14
CA SER A 75 1.00 -26.19 15.87
C SER A 75 1.66 -27.56 15.83
N SER A 76 2.96 -27.58 15.73
CA SER A 76 3.81 -28.77 15.75
C SER A 76 4.84 -28.63 16.88
N GLY A 77 4.90 -29.59 17.76
CA GLY A 77 5.81 -29.55 18.89
C GLY A 77 5.60 -28.34 19.82
N ASN A 78 6.50 -27.39 19.79
CA ASN A 78 6.49 -26.17 20.60
C ASN A 78 6.23 -24.89 19.78
N ASP A 79 6.01 -25.02 18.48
CA ASP A 79 5.94 -23.90 17.55
C ASP A 79 4.60 -23.87 16.83
N ILE A 80 4.23 -22.70 16.32
CA ILE A 80 3.00 -22.49 15.58
C ILE A 80 3.29 -22.74 14.11
N ASP A 81 2.47 -23.58 13.45
CA ASP A 81 2.57 -23.86 12.01
C ASP A 81 1.68 -22.92 11.20
N SER A 82 0.49 -22.64 11.72
CA SER A 82 -0.47 -21.79 10.99
C SER A 82 -1.29 -20.88 11.90
N LEU A 83 -1.68 -19.73 11.34
CA LEU A 83 -2.48 -18.70 11.99
C LEU A 83 -3.74 -18.41 11.18
N ILE A 84 -4.86 -18.21 11.83
CA ILE A 84 -6.06 -17.61 11.25
C ILE A 84 -6.08 -16.13 11.62
N VAL A 85 -6.07 -15.29 10.61
CA VAL A 85 -6.19 -13.85 10.76
C VAL A 85 -7.60 -13.42 10.40
N THR A 86 -8.30 -12.79 11.33
CA THR A 86 -9.57 -12.13 11.07
C THR A 86 -9.35 -10.63 10.95
N ALA A 87 -9.71 -10.09 9.81
CA ALA A 87 -9.49 -8.69 9.49
C ALA A 87 -10.76 -8.01 8.97
N LYS A 88 -10.75 -6.71 8.94
CA LYS A 88 -11.87 -5.87 8.50
C LYS A 88 -11.36 -4.70 7.69
N ILE A 89 -12.05 -4.39 6.61
CA ILE A 89 -11.82 -3.14 5.89
C ILE A 89 -12.25 -1.96 6.77
N ALA A 90 -11.39 -0.98 6.93
CA ALA A 90 -11.66 0.19 7.78
C ALA A 90 -12.92 0.93 7.32
N SER A 91 -13.67 1.46 8.29
CA SER A 91 -14.86 2.26 8.00
C SER A 91 -14.46 3.57 7.31
N GLY A 92 -15.03 3.86 6.15
CA GLY A 92 -14.67 5.02 5.32
C GLY A 92 -13.56 4.73 4.30
N SER A 93 -13.11 3.47 4.21
CA SER A 93 -12.26 3.00 3.13
C SER A 93 -13.01 3.06 1.79
N THR A 94 -12.27 3.23 0.71
CA THR A 94 -12.72 2.86 -0.63
C THR A 94 -12.82 1.33 -0.73
N ASP A 95 -13.61 0.84 -1.67
CA ASP A 95 -13.69 -0.59 -1.95
C ASP A 95 -12.31 -1.08 -2.43
N VAL A 96 -11.87 -2.22 -1.89
CA VAL A 96 -10.55 -2.82 -2.15
C VAL A 96 -10.78 -4.21 -2.74
N GLN A 97 -10.08 -4.55 -3.80
CA GLN A 97 -10.13 -5.92 -4.32
C GLN A 97 -9.28 -6.85 -3.46
N VAL A 98 -9.69 -8.10 -3.35
CA VAL A 98 -8.97 -9.10 -2.55
C VAL A 98 -7.52 -9.25 -3.02
N GLN A 99 -7.30 -9.24 -4.33
CA GLN A 99 -5.96 -9.32 -4.94
C GLN A 99 -5.05 -8.12 -4.66
N ASP A 100 -5.61 -6.99 -4.22
CA ASP A 100 -4.85 -5.78 -3.90
C ASP A 100 -4.37 -5.78 -2.43
N ILE A 101 -4.67 -6.84 -1.68
CA ILE A 101 -4.25 -6.99 -0.29
C ILE A 101 -3.08 -7.98 -0.22
N GLU A 102 -1.93 -7.45 0.17
CA GLU A 102 -0.73 -8.22 0.42
C GLU A 102 -0.46 -8.33 1.92
N TRP A 103 0.18 -9.40 2.33
CA TRP A 103 0.61 -9.56 3.70
C TRP A 103 2.07 -10.03 3.76
N ALA A 104 2.73 -9.69 4.85
CA ALA A 104 4.08 -10.14 5.15
C ALA A 104 4.18 -10.45 6.64
N ILE A 105 4.80 -11.58 6.99
CA ILE A 105 5.20 -11.89 8.35
C ILE A 105 6.72 -11.84 8.42
N VAL A 106 7.20 -11.09 9.39
CA VAL A 106 8.61 -11.05 9.76
C VAL A 106 8.77 -11.74 11.10
N CYS A 107 9.64 -12.70 11.15
CA CYS A 107 10.02 -13.39 12.37
C CYS A 107 11.50 -13.18 12.66
N GLY A 108 11.82 -13.01 13.92
CA GLY A 108 13.20 -12.87 14.38
C GLY A 108 13.44 -13.86 15.51
N GLY A 109 14.43 -14.72 15.38
CA GLY A 109 14.80 -15.67 16.40
C GLY A 109 16.30 -15.79 16.55
N THR A 110 16.71 -16.75 17.35
CA THR A 110 18.10 -17.04 17.64
C THR A 110 18.89 -17.44 16.39
N ASN A 111 18.20 -17.93 15.36
CA ASN A 111 18.78 -18.48 14.12
C ASN A 111 18.74 -17.51 12.92
N GLY A 112 18.19 -16.28 13.08
CA GLY A 112 18.14 -15.29 12.01
C GLY A 112 16.77 -14.65 11.84
N PHE A 113 16.57 -13.98 10.69
CA PHE A 113 15.30 -13.39 10.33
C PHE A 113 14.66 -14.18 9.20
N GLY A 114 13.40 -14.57 9.39
CA GLY A 114 12.54 -15.11 8.34
C GLY A 114 11.59 -14.03 7.82
N LEU A 115 11.25 -14.11 6.56
CA LEU A 115 10.24 -13.28 5.92
C LEU A 115 9.34 -14.16 5.05
N ILE A 116 8.07 -14.17 5.36
CA ILE A 116 7.04 -14.85 4.57
C ILE A 116 6.11 -13.79 4.01
N THR A 117 5.79 -13.87 2.74
CA THR A 117 4.89 -12.92 2.06
C THR A 117 3.83 -13.65 1.26
N GLY A 118 2.69 -13.03 1.12
CA GLY A 118 1.61 -13.56 0.29
C GLY A 118 0.62 -12.49 -0.14
N ASN A 119 -0.29 -12.88 -1.02
CA ASN A 119 -1.35 -12.04 -1.55
C ASN A 119 -2.68 -12.77 -1.41
N LEU A 120 -3.74 -12.10 -0.95
CA LEU A 120 -5.04 -12.71 -0.67
C LEU A 120 -5.83 -13.11 -1.92
N GLY A 121 -5.41 -12.66 -3.11
CA GLY A 121 -6.10 -12.91 -4.36
C GLY A 121 -5.41 -13.92 -5.26
N THR A 122 -4.28 -14.46 -4.87
CA THR A 122 -3.60 -15.48 -5.65
C THR A 122 -4.31 -16.81 -5.47
N THR A 123 -5.18 -17.15 -6.39
CA THR A 123 -5.64 -18.54 -6.52
C THR A 123 -4.48 -19.33 -7.10
N ASP A 124 -4.21 -20.49 -6.55
CA ASP A 124 -3.33 -21.46 -7.18
C ASP A 124 -3.78 -21.67 -8.63
N ALA A 125 -3.03 -21.06 -9.55
CA ALA A 125 -3.26 -21.23 -10.96
C ALA A 125 -2.71 -22.58 -11.35
N ALA A 126 -3.58 -23.60 -11.22
CA ALA A 126 -3.53 -24.82 -11.98
C ALA A 126 -2.16 -25.53 -12.08
N GLY A 127 -1.95 -26.49 -11.23
CA GLY A 127 -1.28 -27.73 -11.62
C GLY A 127 0.22 -27.60 -11.87
N GLY A 128 0.91 -26.99 -11.01
CA GLY A 128 2.35 -27.09 -10.91
C GLY A 128 2.73 -27.29 -9.46
N ASP A 129 3.09 -28.49 -9.15
CA ASP A 129 3.97 -28.97 -8.13
C ASP A 129 4.83 -27.89 -7.41
N ILE A 130 4.19 -26.99 -6.78
CA ILE A 130 4.79 -26.26 -5.68
C ILE A 130 3.66 -26.18 -4.71
N ALA A 131 3.75 -26.86 -3.61
CA ALA A 131 3.09 -26.45 -2.42
C ALA A 131 3.66 -25.08 -2.04
N ALA A 132 3.37 -24.09 -2.86
CA ALA A 132 3.37 -22.75 -2.37
C ALA A 132 2.47 -22.75 -1.15
N PRO A 133 2.72 -21.89 -0.15
CA PRO A 133 1.85 -21.78 0.99
C PRO A 133 0.43 -21.83 0.51
N GLU A 134 -0.35 -22.76 1.02
CA GLU A 134 -1.73 -22.94 0.60
C GLU A 134 -2.33 -21.56 0.53
N TRP A 135 -2.62 -21.13 -0.66
CA TRP A 135 -2.86 -19.76 -1.04
C TRP A 135 -3.97 -19.24 -0.21
N VAL A 136 -3.62 -18.27 0.53
CA VAL A 136 -4.45 -17.67 1.53
C VAL A 136 -5.52 -16.90 0.82
N ASN A 137 -6.58 -17.60 0.42
CA ASN A 137 -7.77 -16.95 -0.06
C ASN A 137 -8.42 -16.23 1.11
N ALA A 138 -8.86 -15.01 0.86
CA ALA A 138 -9.74 -14.36 1.81
C ALA A 138 -11.09 -15.06 1.79
N ASP A 139 -11.52 -15.51 2.95
CA ASP A 139 -12.81 -16.16 3.18
C ASP A 139 -13.80 -15.23 3.86
N ARG A 140 -15.07 -15.48 3.57
CA ARG A 140 -16.13 -14.96 4.43
C ARG A 140 -16.12 -15.67 5.76
N LEU A 141 -16.73 -15.08 6.77
CA LEU A 141 -16.85 -15.72 8.09
C LEU A 141 -17.62 -17.04 8.05
N ASP A 142 -18.44 -17.25 7.03
CA ASP A 142 -19.18 -18.52 6.81
C ASP A 142 -18.32 -19.62 6.15
N GLY A 143 -17.08 -19.32 5.78
CA GLY A 143 -16.15 -20.26 5.16
C GLY A 143 -16.29 -20.34 3.64
N THR A 144 -16.98 -19.41 3.01
CA THR A 144 -16.99 -19.31 1.54
C THR A 144 -15.92 -18.37 1.05
N ASP A 145 -15.18 -18.79 0.03
CA ASP A 145 -14.06 -18.03 -0.53
C ASP A 145 -14.51 -16.75 -1.23
N TYR A 146 -13.69 -15.74 -1.18
CA TYR A 146 -13.77 -14.60 -2.08
C TYR A 146 -12.97 -14.89 -3.35
N ALA A 147 -13.50 -14.53 -4.51
CA ALA A 147 -12.69 -14.51 -5.72
C ALA A 147 -11.65 -13.38 -5.64
N ALA A 148 -10.51 -13.54 -6.31
CA ALA A 148 -9.43 -12.55 -6.34
C ALA A 148 -9.90 -11.13 -6.71
N THR A 149 -10.84 -11.05 -7.65
CA THR A 149 -11.43 -9.79 -8.13
C THR A 149 -12.65 -9.34 -7.34
N SER A 150 -13.00 -10.02 -6.25
CA SER A 150 -14.10 -9.59 -5.38
C SER A 150 -13.76 -8.28 -4.69
N GLU A 151 -14.70 -7.35 -4.67
CA GLU A 151 -14.57 -6.09 -3.96
C GLU A 151 -15.01 -6.24 -2.51
N LEU A 152 -14.13 -5.87 -1.60
CA LEU A 152 -14.40 -5.77 -0.18
C LEU A 152 -14.78 -4.33 0.15
N THR A 153 -16.05 -4.12 0.49
CA THR A 153 -16.56 -2.80 0.85
C THR A 153 -16.17 -2.39 2.26
N ALA A 154 -16.22 -1.10 2.56
CA ALA A 154 -15.94 -0.58 3.89
C ALA A 154 -16.75 -1.31 4.98
N GLY A 155 -16.04 -1.79 5.99
CA GLY A 155 -16.64 -2.53 7.09
C GLY A 155 -16.82 -4.01 6.85
N THR A 156 -16.51 -4.55 5.68
CA THR A 156 -16.51 -6.00 5.42
C THR A 156 -15.46 -6.69 6.28
N THR A 157 -15.88 -7.76 6.96
CA THR A 157 -14.99 -8.61 7.74
C THR A 157 -14.71 -9.88 6.95
N PHE A 158 -13.46 -10.27 6.92
CA PHE A 158 -12.98 -11.48 6.26
C PHE A 158 -11.95 -12.18 7.13
N LYS A 159 -11.69 -13.42 6.85
CA LYS A 159 -10.64 -14.22 7.50
C LYS A 159 -9.74 -14.84 6.44
N PHE A 160 -8.54 -15.18 6.83
CA PHE A 160 -7.60 -15.91 6.00
C PHE A 160 -6.62 -16.68 6.88
N ASP A 161 -6.09 -17.75 6.34
CA ASP A 161 -5.13 -18.60 7.01
C ASP A 161 -3.72 -18.26 6.50
N ILE A 162 -2.76 -18.20 7.39
CA ILE A 162 -1.35 -18.03 7.06
C ILE A 162 -0.61 -19.26 7.55
N ASN A 163 0.07 -19.96 6.66
CA ASN A 163 1.03 -20.98 7.04
C ASN A 163 2.39 -20.31 7.27
N ILE A 164 2.91 -20.42 8.48
CA ILE A 164 4.21 -19.86 8.87
C ILE A 164 5.33 -20.91 8.88
N ASP A 165 4.95 -22.18 8.76
CA ASP A 165 5.86 -23.32 8.58
C ASP A 165 6.06 -23.57 7.08
N GLN A 166 6.52 -22.54 6.37
CA GLN A 166 6.81 -22.68 4.95
C GLN A 166 8.25 -23.04 4.72
N GLN A 167 8.46 -24.28 4.55
CA GLN A 167 9.66 -24.78 3.92
C GLN A 167 9.46 -24.79 2.40
N THR A 168 10.46 -24.44 1.67
CA THR A 168 10.46 -24.56 0.21
C THR A 168 10.77 -26.02 -0.12
N ASP A 169 9.86 -26.73 -0.81
CA ASP A 169 10.18 -28.04 -1.39
C ASP A 169 11.34 -27.89 -2.37
N THR A 170 12.56 -28.12 -1.88
CA THR A 170 13.80 -27.96 -2.65
C THR A 170 14.21 -29.25 -3.33
N ASP A 171 13.75 -30.39 -2.87
CA ASP A 171 14.07 -31.69 -3.45
C ASP A 171 12.98 -32.17 -4.44
N GLY A 172 11.79 -31.56 -4.43
CA GLY A 172 10.72 -31.80 -5.38
C GLY A 172 9.93 -33.09 -5.12
N ASP A 173 9.91 -33.58 -3.89
CA ASP A 173 9.16 -34.79 -3.54
C ASP A 173 7.70 -34.51 -3.15
N GLY A 174 7.31 -33.24 -3.03
CA GLY A 174 5.96 -32.78 -2.72
C GLY A 174 5.63 -32.80 -1.23
N THR A 175 6.63 -33.00 -0.38
CA THR A 175 6.51 -32.85 1.08
C THR A 175 7.40 -31.71 1.54
N HIS A 176 6.97 -30.97 2.54
CA HIS A 176 7.77 -29.93 3.18
C HIS A 176 8.26 -30.48 4.49
N ASP A 177 9.40 -31.10 4.47
CA ASP A 177 10.02 -31.71 5.66
C ASP A 177 11.46 -31.21 5.86
N ASP A 178 12.10 -31.67 6.92
CA ASP A 178 13.47 -31.28 7.27
C ASP A 178 14.50 -31.60 6.18
N ASN A 179 14.13 -32.43 5.18
CA ASN A 179 15.00 -32.81 4.08
C ASN A 179 14.98 -31.81 2.91
N ASP A 180 14.06 -30.84 2.95
CA ASP A 180 13.98 -29.72 2.02
C ASP A 180 15.05 -28.65 2.29
N ALA A 181 15.79 -28.79 3.36
CA ALA A 181 16.94 -27.97 3.65
C ALA A 181 17.93 -27.97 2.47
N SER A 182 18.30 -26.80 1.99
CA SER A 182 19.15 -26.61 0.81
C SER A 182 20.52 -27.27 0.90
N ASN A 183 20.89 -27.75 2.05
CA ASN A 183 22.17 -28.44 2.35
C ASN A 183 22.00 -29.92 2.73
N GLY A 184 20.78 -30.43 2.91
CA GLY A 184 20.49 -31.83 3.23
C GLY A 184 21.01 -32.28 4.60
N ASP A 185 21.07 -31.40 5.58
CA ASP A 185 21.54 -31.70 6.94
C ASP A 185 20.42 -31.84 7.99
N ASP A 186 19.16 -31.83 7.59
CA ASP A 186 17.96 -31.91 8.45
C ASP A 186 17.90 -30.79 9.50
N VAL A 187 18.53 -29.65 9.24
CA VAL A 187 18.50 -28.48 10.11
C VAL A 187 18.04 -27.27 9.32
N LEU A 188 17.01 -26.61 9.79
CA LEU A 188 16.56 -25.33 9.22
C LEU A 188 17.67 -24.29 9.36
N ASP A 189 18.25 -23.92 8.22
CA ASP A 189 19.23 -22.85 8.16
C ASP A 189 18.55 -21.47 8.14
N ALA A 190 19.26 -20.46 8.64
CA ALA A 190 18.82 -19.07 8.68
C ALA A 190 18.40 -18.47 7.32
N ASN A 191 18.60 -19.21 6.22
CA ASN A 191 18.31 -18.79 4.85
C ASN A 191 17.04 -19.41 4.26
N GLU A 192 16.35 -20.27 4.98
CA GLU A 192 15.22 -21.05 4.44
C GLU A 192 13.88 -20.35 4.56
N GLY A 193 13.85 -19.13 5.07
CA GLY A 193 12.72 -18.22 4.96
C GLY A 193 11.48 -18.59 5.79
N ALA A 194 11.48 -19.75 6.46
CA ALA A 194 10.40 -20.17 7.33
C ALA A 194 10.47 -19.51 8.71
N CYS A 195 9.33 -19.20 9.27
CA CYS A 195 9.23 -18.65 10.62
C CYS A 195 9.05 -19.71 11.71
N ASN A 196 8.96 -20.99 11.37
CA ASN A 196 8.69 -22.07 12.28
C ASN A 196 9.62 -22.05 13.51
N ALA A 197 10.93 -22.07 13.30
CA ALA A 197 11.91 -22.03 14.39
C ALA A 197 11.87 -20.75 15.27
N SER A 198 11.06 -19.77 14.89
CA SER A 198 10.90 -18.48 15.56
C SER A 198 9.46 -18.20 15.96
N ALA A 199 8.59 -19.22 15.94
CA ALA A 199 7.18 -19.10 16.25
C ALA A 199 6.78 -19.83 17.55
N GLY A 200 7.73 -20.00 18.45
CA GLY A 200 7.54 -20.64 19.75
C GLY A 200 6.97 -19.69 20.83
N VAL A 201 6.61 -20.29 21.98
CA VAL A 201 6.11 -19.52 23.12
C VAL A 201 7.15 -18.52 23.62
N GLY A 202 6.73 -17.25 23.68
CA GLY A 202 7.59 -16.13 24.11
C GLY A 202 8.26 -15.38 22.96
N GLU A 203 8.17 -15.88 21.75
CA GLU A 203 8.66 -15.19 20.54
C GLU A 203 7.65 -14.17 20.04
N THR A 204 8.12 -13.24 19.22
CA THR A 204 7.33 -12.16 18.65
C THR A 204 7.44 -12.18 17.14
N LEU A 205 6.29 -12.16 16.48
CA LEU A 205 6.18 -12.03 15.02
C LEU A 205 5.64 -10.64 14.68
N GLU A 206 6.02 -10.09 13.54
CA GLU A 206 5.45 -8.86 13.01
C GLU A 206 4.63 -9.19 11.76
N LEU A 207 3.32 -9.00 11.85
CA LEU A 207 2.40 -9.11 10.71
C LEU A 207 2.18 -7.72 10.11
N LYS A 208 2.48 -7.60 8.85
CA LYS A 208 2.25 -6.41 8.04
C LYS A 208 1.22 -6.71 6.96
N MET A 209 0.17 -5.92 6.90
CA MET A 209 -0.82 -5.95 5.82
C MET A 209 -0.71 -4.68 5.01
N ILE A 210 -0.64 -4.82 3.70
CA ILE A 210 -0.44 -3.73 2.74
C ILE A 210 -1.60 -3.79 1.75
N VAL A 211 -2.24 -2.65 1.51
CA VAL A 211 -3.26 -2.51 0.47
C VAL A 211 -2.64 -1.73 -0.68
N ASP A 212 -2.69 -2.27 -1.90
CA ASP A 212 -2.16 -1.55 -3.07
C ASP A 212 -2.93 -0.24 -3.28
N GLY A 213 -2.19 0.86 -3.41
CA GLY A 213 -2.76 2.21 -3.45
C GLY A 213 -3.44 2.68 -2.16
N GLY A 214 -3.34 1.91 -1.08
CA GLY A 214 -3.94 2.19 0.22
C GLY A 214 -2.92 2.28 1.36
N GLY A 215 -3.39 2.07 2.57
CA GLY A 215 -2.59 2.13 3.78
C GLY A 215 -1.97 0.79 4.18
N THR A 216 -1.00 0.88 5.08
CA THR A 216 -0.36 -0.28 5.69
C THR A 216 -0.80 -0.42 7.15
N THR A 217 -1.06 -1.65 7.57
CA THR A 217 -1.32 -2.00 8.97
C THR A 217 -0.22 -2.92 9.47
N ILE A 218 0.34 -2.62 10.62
CA ILE A 218 1.38 -3.43 11.26
C ILE A 218 0.82 -3.89 12.61
N SER A 219 0.99 -5.17 12.93
CA SER A 219 0.63 -5.75 14.21
C SER A 219 1.79 -6.58 14.72
N GLU A 220 2.20 -6.34 15.93
CA GLU A 220 3.18 -7.13 16.64
C GLU A 220 2.43 -8.25 17.38
N LEU A 221 2.83 -9.49 17.14
CA LEU A 221 2.17 -10.69 17.62
C LEU A 221 3.07 -11.37 18.65
N GLN A 222 2.67 -11.33 19.91
CA GLN A 222 3.37 -12.07 20.94
C GLN A 222 2.74 -13.45 21.13
N ILE A 223 3.54 -14.49 20.99
CA ILE A 223 3.08 -15.88 21.14
C ILE A 223 3.07 -16.25 22.61
N GLU A 224 1.91 -16.23 23.22
CA GLU A 224 1.73 -16.68 24.61
C GLU A 224 1.49 -18.18 24.74
N SER A 225 0.92 -18.79 23.68
CA SER A 225 0.55 -20.21 23.67
C SER A 225 0.50 -20.71 22.23
N VAL A 226 1.00 -21.93 22.03
CA VAL A 226 0.94 -22.66 20.74
C VAL A 226 -0.28 -23.56 20.61
N VAL A 227 -1.23 -23.48 21.55
CA VAL A 227 -2.44 -24.33 21.53
C VAL A 227 -3.42 -23.80 20.50
N SER A 228 -3.86 -24.66 19.57
CA SER A 228 -4.89 -24.32 18.57
C SER A 228 -6.14 -23.72 19.22
N GLY A 229 -6.66 -22.66 18.63
CA GLY A 229 -7.79 -21.86 19.11
C GLY A 229 -7.44 -20.78 20.14
N LYS A 230 -6.17 -20.62 20.50
CA LYS A 230 -5.71 -19.53 21.35
C LYS A 230 -5.41 -18.28 20.52
N GLU A 231 -5.74 -17.13 21.09
CA GLU A 231 -5.43 -15.84 20.49
C GLU A 231 -3.95 -15.51 20.68
N VAL A 232 -3.39 -14.91 19.66
CA VAL A 232 -2.04 -14.32 19.66
C VAL A 232 -2.21 -12.81 19.81
N THR A 233 -1.56 -12.20 20.78
CA THR A 233 -1.76 -10.78 21.14
C THR A 233 -0.49 -9.95 20.95
#